data_fccefab048659de4d27f0a3f8b18759d
#
_entry.id   fccefab048659de4d27f0a3f8b18759d
#
_cell.length_a   1.000
_cell.length_b   1.000
_cell.length_c   1.000
_cell.angle_alpha   90.00
_cell.angle_beta   90.00
_cell.angle_gamma   90.00
#
_symmetry.space_group_name_H-M   'P 1'
#
loop_
_entity.id
_entity.type
_entity.pdbx_description
1 polymer ?
#
loop_
_entity_poly.entity_id
_entity_poly.type
_entity_poly.pdbx_seq_one_letter_code
_entity_poly.pdbx_strand_id
1 'polypeptide(L)'
;MKILIPTAKELNSKAEKVSGEKLSKKTKSIINEFSLKTIDELKSIYKIKEDKAKEEYARWEKLTKQDADSYPALELFNGLMYRNIARQSFNEEDREYISNYAFITSALYGVINAYYPISEHRLDFLQKCKIGNTSLKNFWREDYDKAIENDDFVISLLSSEFEEVFSPASRDKFIKINFMEDKDGILKTHSTISKKARGKFLTELVKGKVTNIEQIKNIEFDDFKYIEDQSSEKLLVFIAKR
;
A
#
# COMPACT_ATOMS: atom_id res chain seq x y z
N MET A 1 9.97 5.37 -13.23
CA MET A 1 8.73 4.59 -12.96
C MET A 1 8.69 4.14 -11.51
N LYS A 2 7.52 4.21 -10.84
CA LYS A 2 7.27 3.58 -9.53
C LYS A 2 6.01 2.72 -9.56
N ILE A 3 5.98 1.70 -8.70
CA ILE A 3 4.80 0.88 -8.44
C ILE A 3 4.34 1.22 -7.03
N LEU A 4 3.15 1.78 -6.89
CA LEU A 4 2.59 2.13 -5.59
C LEU A 4 1.59 1.08 -5.13
N ILE A 5 1.79 0.59 -3.91
CA ILE A 5 0.91 -0.37 -3.23
C ILE A 5 0.42 0.19 -1.88
N PRO A 6 -0.82 -0.12 -1.46
CA PRO A 6 -1.35 0.38 -0.20
C PRO A 6 -0.85 -0.45 0.99
N THR A 7 -0.88 0.12 2.19
CA THR A 7 -0.72 -0.63 3.45
C THR A 7 -1.85 -1.63 3.67
N ALA A 8 -1.68 -2.52 4.62
CA ALA A 8 -2.72 -3.46 5.07
C ALA A 8 -3.01 -3.31 6.57
N LYS A 9 -4.25 -3.66 6.96
CA LYS A 9 -4.67 -3.66 8.38
C LYS A 9 -4.18 -4.90 9.14
N GLU A 10 -4.00 -6.00 8.42
CA GLU A 10 -3.49 -7.27 8.98
C GLU A 10 -1.98 -7.29 8.89
N LEU A 11 -1.32 -7.74 9.95
CA LEU A 11 0.12 -7.75 10.10
C LEU A 11 0.62 -9.18 10.33
N ASN A 12 1.86 -9.44 9.91
CA ASN A 12 2.59 -10.69 10.15
C ASN A 12 3.71 -10.42 11.18
N SER A 13 3.38 -10.50 12.45
CA SER A 13 4.35 -10.34 13.53
C SER A 13 5.38 -11.49 13.66
N LYS A 14 5.29 -12.50 12.77
CA LYS A 14 6.29 -13.58 12.64
C LYS A 14 7.36 -13.29 11.57
N ALA A 15 7.26 -12.15 10.88
CA ALA A 15 8.30 -11.71 9.96
C ALA A 15 9.65 -11.55 10.70
N GLU A 16 10.74 -11.65 9.96
CA GLU A 16 12.07 -11.45 10.52
C GLU A 16 12.26 -9.99 10.94
N LYS A 17 12.75 -9.79 12.17
CA LYS A 17 13.02 -8.46 12.70
C LYS A 17 14.28 -7.89 12.06
N VAL A 18 14.28 -6.59 11.84
CA VAL A 18 15.42 -5.84 11.33
C VAL A 18 15.71 -4.64 12.21
N SER A 19 16.89 -4.03 12.02
CA SER A 19 17.22 -2.76 12.67
C SER A 19 16.25 -1.66 12.23
N GLY A 20 15.73 -0.91 13.18
CA GLY A 20 14.83 0.21 12.90
C GLY A 20 15.57 1.41 12.30
N GLU A 21 14.85 2.23 11.59
CA GLU A 21 15.34 3.48 11.01
C GLU A 21 14.93 4.69 11.87
N LYS A 22 15.68 5.78 11.72
CA LYS A 22 15.37 7.05 12.38
C LYS A 22 14.05 7.61 11.86
N LEU A 23 13.06 7.74 12.73
CA LEU A 23 11.74 8.24 12.38
C LEU A 23 11.79 9.68 11.86
N SER A 24 11.06 9.96 10.79
CA SER A 24 10.90 11.31 10.23
C SER A 24 10.21 12.24 11.25
N LYS A 25 10.34 13.55 11.05
CA LYS A 25 9.61 14.55 11.87
C LYS A 25 8.09 14.33 11.75
N LYS A 26 7.57 14.07 10.56
CA LYS A 26 6.14 13.84 10.33
C LYS A 26 5.64 12.58 11.02
N THR A 27 6.38 11.47 10.92
CA THR A 27 6.07 10.22 11.64
C THR A 27 6.01 10.45 13.15
N LYS A 28 6.99 11.17 13.72
CA LYS A 28 7.00 11.53 15.15
C LYS A 28 5.80 12.38 15.55
N SER A 29 5.39 13.35 14.72
CA SER A 29 4.21 14.17 14.99
C SER A 29 2.93 13.31 15.03
N ILE A 30 2.80 12.30 14.16
CA ILE A 30 1.67 11.38 14.17
C ILE A 30 1.71 10.50 15.41
N ILE A 31 2.86 9.93 15.77
CA ILE A 31 3.03 9.13 16.98
C ILE A 31 2.64 9.93 18.21
N ASN A 32 3.11 11.18 18.33
CA ASN A 32 2.77 12.06 19.45
C ASN A 32 1.26 12.33 19.52
N GLU A 33 0.59 12.56 18.40
CA GLU A 33 -0.88 12.75 18.38
C GLU A 33 -1.62 11.50 18.86
N PHE A 34 -1.17 10.32 18.44
CA PHE A 34 -1.81 9.05 18.80
C PHE A 34 -1.44 8.60 20.23
N SER A 35 -0.28 8.99 20.76
CA SER A 35 0.12 8.72 22.16
C SER A 35 -0.79 9.37 23.20
N LEU A 36 -1.52 10.42 22.79
CA LEU A 36 -2.48 11.13 23.64
C LEU A 36 -3.88 10.50 23.64
N LYS A 37 -4.14 9.50 22.78
CA LYS A 37 -5.45 8.90 22.64
C LYS A 37 -5.71 7.83 23.69
N THR A 38 -6.89 7.86 24.26
CA THR A 38 -7.39 6.80 25.14
C THR A 38 -7.82 5.56 24.34
N ILE A 39 -7.99 4.44 25.00
CA ILE A 39 -8.52 3.20 24.40
C ILE A 39 -9.90 3.45 23.76
N ASP A 40 -10.78 4.22 24.40
CA ASP A 40 -12.11 4.53 23.86
C ASP A 40 -12.06 5.41 22.63
N GLU A 41 -11.15 6.38 22.57
CA GLU A 41 -10.91 7.18 21.38
C GLU A 41 -10.39 6.32 20.23
N LEU A 42 -9.42 5.43 20.47
CA LEU A 42 -8.91 4.50 19.45
C LEU A 42 -10.00 3.54 18.97
N LYS A 43 -10.84 3.03 19.87
CA LYS A 43 -12.01 2.21 19.53
C LYS A 43 -12.95 2.96 18.56
N SER A 44 -13.21 4.24 18.83
CA SER A 44 -14.04 5.11 17.97
C SER A 44 -13.38 5.40 16.62
N ILE A 45 -12.10 5.79 16.62
CA ILE A 45 -11.32 6.12 15.41
C ILE A 45 -11.25 4.92 14.46
N TYR A 46 -10.92 3.75 14.98
CA TYR A 46 -10.74 2.53 14.20
C TYR A 46 -12.05 1.76 13.97
N LYS A 47 -13.14 2.08 14.67
CA LYS A 47 -14.41 1.37 14.64
C LYS A 47 -14.22 -0.13 14.92
N ILE A 48 -13.57 -0.44 16.02
CA ILE A 48 -13.20 -1.79 16.45
C ILE A 48 -13.72 -2.09 17.87
N LYS A 49 -13.69 -3.37 18.26
CA LYS A 49 -14.02 -3.80 19.62
C LYS A 49 -12.90 -3.40 20.60
N GLU A 50 -13.24 -3.35 21.89
CA GLU A 50 -12.35 -2.90 22.95
C GLU A 50 -11.03 -3.69 23.01
N ASP A 51 -11.09 -5.04 22.91
CA ASP A 51 -9.87 -5.86 22.95
C ASP A 51 -8.88 -5.46 21.84
N LYS A 52 -9.40 -5.20 20.62
CA LYS A 52 -8.58 -4.72 19.50
C LYS A 52 -8.09 -3.28 19.72
N ALA A 53 -8.86 -2.44 20.40
CA ALA A 53 -8.42 -1.09 20.76
C ALA A 53 -7.28 -1.13 21.79
N LYS A 54 -7.30 -2.06 22.74
CA LYS A 54 -6.20 -2.30 23.69
C LYS A 54 -4.92 -2.75 22.97
N GLU A 55 -5.02 -3.64 21.96
CA GLU A 55 -3.88 -4.04 21.13
C GLU A 55 -3.26 -2.84 20.41
N GLU A 56 -4.10 -2.00 19.78
CA GLU A 56 -3.61 -0.81 19.08
C GLU A 56 -3.03 0.23 20.05
N TYR A 57 -3.61 0.40 21.22
CA TYR A 57 -3.06 1.26 22.27
C TYR A 57 -1.65 0.81 22.68
N ALA A 58 -1.46 -0.49 22.91
CA ALA A 58 -0.14 -1.04 23.25
C ALA A 58 0.89 -0.85 22.11
N ARG A 59 0.47 -0.91 20.85
CA ARG A 59 1.35 -0.60 19.71
C ARG A 59 1.79 0.87 19.71
N TRP A 60 0.85 1.80 19.96
CA TRP A 60 1.18 3.22 20.05
C TRP A 60 2.09 3.53 21.24
N GLU A 61 1.88 2.86 22.39
CA GLU A 61 2.80 2.99 23.54
C GLU A 61 4.24 2.57 23.18
N LYS A 62 4.41 1.42 22.52
CA LYS A 62 5.73 0.94 22.07
C LYS A 62 6.40 1.90 21.11
N LEU A 63 5.65 2.41 20.11
CA LEU A 63 6.14 3.43 19.16
C LEU A 63 6.60 4.70 19.88
N THR A 64 5.82 5.15 20.88
CA THR A 64 6.13 6.34 21.68
C THR A 64 7.39 6.15 22.53
N LYS A 65 7.56 4.98 23.13
CA LYS A 65 8.74 4.63 23.94
C LYS A 65 9.97 4.28 23.09
N GLN A 66 9.82 4.18 21.77
CA GLN A 66 10.86 3.75 20.83
C GLN A 66 11.40 2.34 21.14
N ASP A 67 10.56 1.46 21.68
CA ASP A 67 10.86 0.06 22.00
C ASP A 67 10.12 -0.93 21.08
N ALA A 68 9.49 -0.43 20.00
CA ALA A 68 8.80 -1.25 19.04
C ALA A 68 9.79 -1.97 18.10
N ASP A 69 9.60 -3.27 17.93
CA ASP A 69 10.32 -4.04 16.90
C ASP A 69 10.07 -3.47 15.50
N SER A 70 11.05 -3.63 14.61
CA SER A 70 10.95 -3.21 13.21
C SER A 70 11.06 -4.40 12.26
N TYR A 71 10.35 -4.30 11.14
CA TYR A 71 10.23 -5.35 10.12
C TYR A 71 10.27 -4.71 8.72
N PRO A 72 10.77 -5.40 7.69
CA PRO A 72 10.59 -4.92 6.31
C PRO A 72 9.09 -4.76 6.01
N ALA A 73 8.69 -3.61 5.49
CA ALA A 73 7.26 -3.27 5.31
C ALA A 73 6.50 -4.31 4.46
N LEU A 74 7.11 -4.79 3.37
CA LEU A 74 6.54 -5.81 2.51
C LEU A 74 6.29 -7.12 3.26
N GLU A 75 7.12 -7.49 4.23
CA GLU A 75 7.02 -8.73 5.00
C GLU A 75 6.07 -8.59 6.19
N LEU A 76 5.96 -7.39 6.78
CA LEU A 76 5.06 -7.13 7.90
C LEU A 76 3.60 -7.07 7.47
N PHE A 77 3.27 -6.37 6.38
CA PHE A 77 1.88 -6.31 5.92
C PHE A 77 1.39 -7.67 5.43
N ASN A 78 0.17 -8.08 5.87
CA ASN A 78 -0.38 -9.41 5.61
C ASN A 78 -1.87 -9.40 5.20
N GLY A 79 -2.37 -8.29 4.67
CA GLY A 79 -3.71 -8.23 4.12
C GLY A 79 -3.87 -9.09 2.85
N LEU A 80 -5.11 -9.18 2.35
CA LEU A 80 -5.45 -10.07 1.23
C LEU A 80 -4.57 -9.84 -0.02
N MET A 81 -4.19 -8.60 -0.35
CA MET A 81 -3.25 -8.32 -1.43
C MET A 81 -1.88 -8.95 -1.14
N TYR A 82 -1.32 -8.72 0.04
CA TYR A 82 0.02 -9.19 0.44
C TYR A 82 0.12 -10.71 0.48
N ARG A 83 -0.94 -11.43 0.92
CA ARG A 83 -1.00 -12.91 0.88
C ARG A 83 -1.03 -13.48 -0.53
N ASN A 84 -1.32 -12.66 -1.54
CA ASN A 84 -1.30 -13.04 -2.95
C ASN A 84 -0.04 -12.54 -3.69
N ILE A 85 0.93 -11.96 -2.99
CA ILE A 85 2.26 -11.69 -3.52
C ILE A 85 3.12 -12.92 -3.23
N ALA A 86 3.77 -13.48 -4.24
CA ALA A 86 4.60 -14.68 -4.09
C ALA A 86 5.98 -14.39 -3.46
N ARG A 87 6.01 -13.63 -2.34
CA ARG A 87 7.22 -13.13 -1.66
C ARG A 87 8.26 -14.22 -1.37
N GLN A 88 7.78 -15.41 -0.99
CA GLN A 88 8.60 -16.56 -0.65
C GLN A 88 9.41 -17.12 -1.86
N SER A 89 8.96 -16.83 -3.09
CA SER A 89 9.60 -17.30 -4.31
C SER A 89 10.55 -16.28 -4.94
N PHE A 90 10.75 -15.12 -4.30
CA PHE A 90 11.58 -14.06 -4.84
C PHE A 90 13.08 -14.37 -4.60
N ASN A 91 13.83 -14.40 -5.70
CA ASN A 91 15.27 -14.48 -5.69
C ASN A 91 15.91 -13.09 -5.46
N GLU A 92 17.22 -12.99 -5.53
CA GLU A 92 17.95 -11.74 -5.30
C GLU A 92 17.62 -10.65 -6.33
N GLU A 93 17.55 -11.00 -7.61
CA GLU A 93 17.17 -10.06 -8.69
C GLU A 93 15.71 -9.56 -8.53
N ASP A 94 14.79 -10.43 -8.08
CA ASP A 94 13.42 -10.05 -7.76
C ASP A 94 13.37 -9.03 -6.62
N ARG A 95 14.18 -9.24 -5.59
CA ARG A 95 14.27 -8.34 -4.43
C ARG A 95 14.90 -7.00 -4.82
N GLU A 96 15.92 -7.02 -5.69
CA GLU A 96 16.50 -5.81 -6.24
C GLU A 96 15.48 -5.01 -7.06
N TYR A 97 14.71 -5.67 -7.93
CA TYR A 97 13.64 -5.03 -8.68
C TYR A 97 12.60 -4.39 -7.73
N ILE A 98 12.16 -5.10 -6.69
CA ILE A 98 11.24 -4.56 -5.69
C ILE A 98 11.84 -3.34 -4.99
N SER A 99 13.11 -3.41 -4.59
CA SER A 99 13.82 -2.30 -3.95
C SER A 99 13.88 -1.06 -4.83
N ASN A 100 13.99 -1.23 -6.14
CA ASN A 100 14.09 -0.12 -7.08
C ASN A 100 12.72 0.48 -7.45
N TYR A 101 11.66 -0.35 -7.53
CA TYR A 101 10.41 0.07 -8.15
C TYR A 101 9.17 0.00 -7.25
N ALA A 102 9.12 -0.84 -6.20
CA ALA A 102 7.94 -1.00 -5.37
C ALA A 102 7.98 -0.12 -4.12
N PHE A 103 6.95 0.72 -3.96
CA PHE A 103 6.80 1.62 -2.82
C PHE A 103 5.44 1.44 -2.15
N ILE A 104 5.44 1.49 -0.83
CA ILE A 104 4.24 1.36 -0.01
C ILE A 104 3.80 2.76 0.45
N THR A 105 2.53 3.07 0.22
CA THR A 105 1.93 4.33 0.69
C THR A 105 1.40 4.15 2.11
N SER A 106 2.07 4.76 3.10
CA SER A 106 1.75 4.62 4.52
C SER A 106 1.23 5.92 5.12
N ALA A 107 0.14 5.83 5.88
CA ALA A 107 -0.39 6.96 6.64
C ALA A 107 0.49 7.34 7.85
N LEU A 108 1.40 6.47 8.29
CA LEU A 108 2.34 6.74 9.37
C LEU A 108 3.73 7.13 8.86
N TYR A 109 4.24 6.46 7.81
CA TYR A 109 5.63 6.60 7.35
C TYR A 109 5.77 7.38 6.04
N GLY A 110 4.67 7.73 5.35
CA GLY A 110 4.70 8.35 4.02
C GLY A 110 4.84 7.33 2.88
N VAL A 111 5.46 7.74 1.78
CA VAL A 111 5.79 6.82 0.66
C VAL A 111 7.16 6.22 0.95
N ILE A 112 7.21 4.94 1.24
CA ILE A 112 8.41 4.21 1.66
C ILE A 112 8.74 3.09 0.70
N ASN A 113 10.02 2.73 0.61
CA ASN A 113 10.45 1.53 -0.10
C ASN A 113 9.79 0.28 0.50
N ALA A 114 9.54 -0.74 -0.33
CA ALA A 114 8.89 -1.97 0.10
C ALA A 114 9.63 -2.70 1.23
N TYR A 115 10.95 -2.58 1.32
CA TYR A 115 11.78 -3.16 2.39
C TYR A 115 12.14 -2.18 3.50
N TYR A 116 11.61 -0.95 3.49
CA TYR A 116 11.84 0.02 4.55
C TYR A 116 11.40 -0.55 5.91
N PRO A 117 12.23 -0.42 6.97
CA PRO A 117 11.89 -0.89 8.31
C PRO A 117 10.72 -0.12 8.91
N ILE A 118 9.64 -0.81 9.26
CA ILE A 118 8.49 -0.26 9.95
C ILE A 118 8.12 -1.09 11.18
N SER A 119 7.50 -0.44 12.14
CA SER A 119 6.95 -1.13 13.31
C SER A 119 5.46 -1.41 13.15
N GLU A 120 4.93 -2.35 13.95
CA GLU A 120 3.52 -2.67 13.96
C GLU A 120 2.66 -1.43 14.27
N HIS A 121 1.71 -1.16 13.40
CA HIS A 121 0.73 -0.07 13.57
C HIS A 121 -0.50 -0.32 12.71
N ARG A 122 -1.59 0.35 13.06
CA ARG A 122 -2.78 0.38 12.23
C ARG A 122 -3.19 1.82 11.99
N LEU A 123 -2.86 2.33 10.82
CA LEU A 123 -3.29 3.66 10.40
C LEU A 123 -3.48 3.66 8.88
N ASP A 124 -4.63 4.13 8.42
CA ASP A 124 -4.92 4.40 7.01
C ASP A 124 -5.62 5.76 6.86
N PHE A 125 -5.90 6.19 5.65
CA PHE A 125 -6.50 7.49 5.36
C PHE A 125 -8.04 7.52 5.51
N LEU A 126 -8.67 6.43 5.91
CA LEU A 126 -10.10 6.38 6.24
C LEU A 126 -10.37 6.83 7.67
N GLN A 127 -9.37 6.79 8.56
CA GLN A 127 -9.50 7.31 9.91
C GLN A 127 -9.67 8.84 9.88
N LYS A 128 -10.74 9.32 10.51
CA LYS A 128 -11.00 10.76 10.67
C LYS A 128 -10.14 11.34 11.81
N CYS A 129 -8.83 11.37 11.61
CA CYS A 129 -7.90 12.00 12.54
C CYS A 129 -7.25 13.23 11.90
N LYS A 130 -6.80 14.15 12.75
CA LYS A 130 -6.05 15.34 12.37
C LYS A 130 -4.70 15.33 13.07
N ILE A 131 -3.70 15.89 12.42
CA ILE A 131 -2.41 16.22 13.02
C ILE A 131 -2.37 17.74 13.17
N GLY A 132 -2.50 18.22 14.41
CA GLY A 132 -2.86 19.60 14.66
C GLY A 132 -4.23 19.93 14.02
N ASN A 133 -4.25 20.94 13.16
CA ASN A 133 -5.48 21.36 12.47
C ASN A 133 -5.66 20.75 11.08
N THR A 134 -4.73 19.92 10.63
CA THR A 134 -4.67 19.41 9.23
C THR A 134 -5.12 17.95 9.17
N SER A 135 -5.96 17.60 8.17
CA SER A 135 -6.31 16.19 7.92
C SER A 135 -5.07 15.38 7.55
N LEU A 136 -5.05 14.08 7.88
CA LEU A 136 -3.92 13.21 7.60
C LEU A 136 -3.54 13.17 6.11
N LYS A 137 -4.52 13.22 5.19
CA LYS A 137 -4.28 13.33 3.75
C LYS A 137 -3.53 14.61 3.39
N ASN A 138 -3.99 15.76 3.86
CA ASN A 138 -3.34 17.05 3.57
C ASN A 138 -1.98 17.18 4.27
N PHE A 139 -1.81 16.55 5.44
CA PHE A 139 -0.55 16.52 6.16
C PHE A 139 0.56 15.83 5.34
N TRP A 140 0.21 14.79 4.57
CA TRP A 140 1.15 14.03 3.75
C TRP A 140 1.27 14.50 2.30
N ARG A 141 0.34 15.28 1.78
CA ARG A 141 0.21 15.56 0.33
C ARG A 141 1.51 15.97 -0.34
N GLU A 142 2.21 16.94 0.22
CA GLU A 142 3.46 17.46 -0.35
C GLU A 142 4.54 16.36 -0.46
N ASP A 143 4.70 15.53 0.59
CA ASP A 143 5.69 14.44 0.58
C ASP A 143 5.31 13.34 -0.41
N TYR A 144 4.01 13.07 -0.55
CA TYR A 144 3.50 12.11 -1.52
C TYR A 144 3.74 12.60 -2.96
N ASP A 145 3.45 13.84 -3.25
CA ASP A 145 3.70 14.45 -4.55
C ASP A 145 5.20 14.45 -4.88
N LYS A 146 6.03 14.84 -3.93
CA LYS A 146 7.49 14.84 -4.07
C LYS A 146 8.05 13.44 -4.29
N ALA A 147 7.46 12.41 -3.68
CA ALA A 147 7.93 11.04 -3.82
C ALA A 147 7.87 10.51 -5.27
N ILE A 148 7.04 11.12 -6.14
CA ILE A 148 6.86 10.72 -7.54
C ILE A 148 7.18 11.84 -8.54
N GLU A 149 7.73 12.95 -8.09
CA GLU A 149 7.95 14.15 -8.95
C GLU A 149 8.83 13.87 -10.16
N ASN A 150 9.83 12.99 -10.00
CA ASN A 150 10.81 12.65 -11.04
C ASN A 150 10.44 11.38 -11.84
N ASP A 151 9.26 10.81 -11.61
CA ASP A 151 8.81 9.65 -12.37
C ASP A 151 8.01 10.09 -13.61
N ASP A 152 8.28 9.49 -14.76
CA ASP A 152 7.52 9.74 -16.00
C ASP A 152 6.10 9.20 -15.87
N PHE A 153 5.95 8.02 -15.27
CA PHE A 153 4.66 7.40 -14.93
C PHE A 153 4.75 6.56 -13.67
N VAL A 154 3.60 6.28 -13.09
CA VAL A 154 3.45 5.52 -11.84
C VAL A 154 2.37 4.46 -12.01
N ILE A 155 2.70 3.20 -11.76
CA ILE A 155 1.72 2.11 -11.72
C ILE A 155 0.99 2.19 -10.38
N SER A 156 -0.31 2.53 -10.42
CA SER A 156 -1.13 2.61 -9.21
C SER A 156 -1.89 1.30 -8.97
N LEU A 157 -1.45 0.55 -7.94
CA LEU A 157 -2.18 -0.57 -7.36
C LEU A 157 -2.92 -0.14 -6.07
N LEU A 158 -3.16 1.16 -5.93
CA LEU A 158 -3.78 1.76 -4.76
C LEU A 158 -5.31 1.62 -4.78
N SER A 159 -5.93 1.81 -3.64
CA SER A 159 -7.35 2.14 -3.53
C SER A 159 -7.52 3.66 -3.43
N SER A 160 -8.75 4.14 -3.70
CA SER A 160 -9.03 5.57 -3.83
C SER A 160 -8.58 6.41 -2.63
N GLU A 161 -8.72 5.89 -1.41
CA GLU A 161 -8.32 6.59 -0.19
C GLU A 161 -6.82 6.93 -0.14
N PHE A 162 -5.96 6.11 -0.76
CA PHE A 162 -4.52 6.37 -0.88
C PHE A 162 -4.19 7.26 -2.08
N GLU A 163 -4.88 7.05 -3.22
CA GLU A 163 -4.68 7.92 -4.39
C GLU A 163 -5.04 9.39 -4.11
N GLU A 164 -6.11 9.63 -3.32
CA GLU A 164 -6.57 10.97 -2.96
C GLU A 164 -5.60 11.77 -2.07
N VAL A 165 -4.57 11.13 -1.51
CA VAL A 165 -3.49 11.83 -0.80
C VAL A 165 -2.66 12.65 -1.77
N PHE A 166 -2.38 12.11 -2.96
CA PHE A 166 -1.68 12.83 -4.02
C PHE A 166 -2.55 13.96 -4.58
N SER A 167 -1.91 15.05 -4.99
CA SER A 167 -2.59 16.13 -5.71
C SER A 167 -3.15 15.66 -7.07
N PRO A 168 -4.14 16.35 -7.65
CA PRO A 168 -4.61 16.06 -9.00
C PRO A 168 -3.47 16.01 -10.02
N ALA A 169 -2.56 16.98 -10.01
CA ALA A 169 -1.41 17.05 -10.93
C ALA A 169 -0.48 15.82 -10.80
N SER A 170 -0.21 15.36 -9.58
CA SER A 170 0.59 14.14 -9.37
C SER A 170 -0.13 12.90 -9.87
N ARG A 171 -1.46 12.82 -9.70
CA ARG A 171 -2.27 11.69 -10.19
C ARG A 171 -2.36 11.60 -11.70
N ASP A 172 -2.05 12.66 -12.43
CA ASP A 172 -1.96 12.62 -13.90
C ASP A 172 -0.84 11.70 -14.40
N LYS A 173 0.13 11.35 -13.54
CA LYS A 173 1.17 10.36 -13.84
C LYS A 173 0.71 8.91 -13.62
N PHE A 174 -0.46 8.68 -13.04
CA PHE A 174 -0.91 7.35 -12.68
C PHE A 174 -1.43 6.56 -13.89
N ILE A 175 -0.88 5.37 -14.04
CA ILE A 175 -1.45 4.28 -14.84
C ILE A 175 -2.17 3.38 -13.86
N LYS A 176 -3.50 3.43 -13.85
CA LYS A 176 -4.35 2.62 -12.98
C LYS A 176 -4.55 1.24 -13.59
N ILE A 177 -4.57 0.22 -12.74
CA ILE A 177 -4.84 -1.14 -13.16
C ILE A 177 -6.18 -1.57 -12.57
N ASN A 178 -7.12 -1.95 -13.45
CA ASN A 178 -8.42 -2.46 -13.06
C ASN A 178 -8.53 -3.95 -13.36
N PHE A 179 -9.05 -4.73 -12.42
CA PHE A 179 -9.25 -6.16 -12.54
C PHE A 179 -10.73 -6.49 -12.45
N MET A 180 -11.24 -7.18 -13.48
CA MET A 180 -12.65 -7.57 -13.58
C MET A 180 -12.74 -9.07 -13.89
N GLU A 181 -13.81 -9.71 -13.45
CA GLU A 181 -14.16 -11.07 -13.86
C GLU A 181 -15.38 -11.01 -14.79
N ASP A 182 -15.28 -11.70 -15.92
CA ASP A 182 -16.38 -11.94 -16.83
C ASP A 182 -17.02 -13.29 -16.45
N LYS A 183 -18.25 -13.23 -15.97
CA LYS A 183 -19.04 -14.40 -15.65
C LYS A 183 -20.29 -14.39 -16.51
N ASP A 184 -20.32 -15.29 -17.50
CA ASP A 184 -21.41 -15.44 -18.47
C ASP A 184 -21.76 -14.13 -19.19
N GLY A 185 -20.75 -13.34 -19.62
CA GLY A 185 -20.92 -12.05 -20.29
C GLY A 185 -21.20 -10.87 -19.36
N ILE A 186 -21.21 -11.08 -18.04
CA ILE A 186 -21.41 -10.03 -17.03
C ILE A 186 -20.08 -9.68 -16.37
N LEU A 187 -19.59 -8.47 -16.65
CA LEU A 187 -18.37 -7.96 -16.01
C LEU A 187 -18.64 -7.58 -14.54
N LYS A 188 -17.86 -8.14 -13.64
CA LYS A 188 -17.92 -7.88 -12.21
C LYS A 188 -16.58 -7.43 -11.67
N THR A 189 -16.61 -6.41 -10.83
CA THR A 189 -15.49 -6.00 -10.01
C THR A 189 -15.94 -5.84 -8.57
N HIS A 190 -15.16 -6.35 -7.63
CA HIS A 190 -15.36 -6.08 -6.21
C HIS A 190 -14.04 -6.19 -5.45
N SER A 191 -14.02 -5.68 -4.23
CA SER A 191 -12.79 -5.46 -3.47
C SER A 191 -11.94 -6.73 -3.26
N THR A 192 -12.57 -7.91 -3.14
CA THR A 192 -11.84 -9.18 -2.95
C THR A 192 -11.10 -9.59 -4.23
N ILE A 193 -11.76 -9.52 -5.39
CA ILE A 193 -11.14 -9.79 -6.70
C ILE A 193 -9.95 -8.84 -6.89
N SER A 194 -10.19 -7.54 -6.77
CA SER A 194 -9.17 -6.52 -6.98
C SER A 194 -7.96 -6.69 -6.05
N LYS A 195 -8.16 -7.02 -4.76
CA LYS A 195 -7.05 -7.21 -3.81
C LYS A 195 -6.21 -8.43 -4.15
N LYS A 196 -6.83 -9.57 -4.48
CA LYS A 196 -6.10 -10.78 -4.89
C LYS A 196 -5.32 -10.53 -6.18
N ALA A 197 -6.00 -9.98 -7.18
CA ALA A 197 -5.40 -9.71 -8.49
C ALA A 197 -4.21 -8.74 -8.38
N ARG A 198 -4.31 -7.65 -7.60
CA ARG A 198 -3.20 -6.72 -7.37
C ARG A 198 -1.96 -7.41 -6.81
N GLY A 199 -2.13 -8.35 -5.87
CA GLY A 199 -0.99 -9.08 -5.29
C GLY A 199 -0.30 -9.97 -6.32
N LYS A 200 -1.07 -10.74 -7.09
CA LYS A 200 -0.55 -11.60 -8.17
C LYS A 200 0.06 -10.78 -9.30
N PHE A 201 -0.60 -9.70 -9.70
CA PHE A 201 -0.10 -8.78 -10.72
C PHE A 201 1.25 -8.16 -10.32
N LEU A 202 1.42 -7.76 -9.05
CA LEU A 202 2.72 -7.31 -8.55
C LEU A 202 3.77 -8.41 -8.68
N THR A 203 3.42 -9.68 -8.43
CA THR A 203 4.33 -10.80 -8.63
C THR A 203 4.78 -10.90 -10.09
N GLU A 204 3.85 -10.76 -11.04
CA GLU A 204 4.18 -10.82 -12.48
C GLU A 204 5.05 -9.62 -12.92
N LEU A 205 4.78 -8.41 -12.41
CA LEU A 205 5.66 -7.25 -12.63
C LEU A 205 7.09 -7.53 -12.16
N VAL A 206 7.23 -8.14 -10.99
CA VAL A 206 8.54 -8.50 -10.40
C VAL A 206 9.22 -9.59 -11.22
N LYS A 207 8.53 -10.69 -11.51
CA LYS A 207 9.10 -11.83 -12.26
C LYS A 207 9.49 -11.45 -13.68
N GLY A 208 8.70 -10.62 -14.33
CA GLY A 208 8.97 -10.10 -15.69
C GLY A 208 9.96 -8.93 -15.73
N LYS A 209 10.43 -8.41 -14.57
CA LYS A 209 11.27 -7.19 -14.52
C LYS A 209 10.70 -6.05 -15.36
N VAL A 210 9.40 -5.85 -15.25
CA VAL A 210 8.61 -4.94 -16.10
C VAL A 210 8.97 -3.48 -15.83
N THR A 211 9.36 -2.73 -16.88
CA THR A 211 9.79 -1.33 -16.77
C THR A 211 9.06 -0.37 -17.71
N ASN A 212 8.19 -0.87 -18.57
CA ASN A 212 7.44 -0.06 -19.52
C ASN A 212 5.99 -0.57 -19.71
N ILE A 213 5.13 0.27 -20.31
CA ILE A 213 3.70 0.02 -20.46
C ILE A 213 3.42 -1.17 -21.39
N GLU A 214 4.18 -1.36 -22.46
CA GLU A 214 3.96 -2.47 -23.39
C GLU A 214 4.22 -3.82 -22.72
N GLN A 215 5.23 -3.91 -21.87
CA GLN A 215 5.44 -5.11 -21.06
C GLN A 215 4.28 -5.36 -20.07
N ILE A 216 3.67 -4.30 -19.51
CA ILE A 216 2.49 -4.42 -18.64
C ILE A 216 1.33 -5.05 -19.39
N LYS A 217 1.04 -4.61 -20.63
CA LYS A 217 -0.06 -5.13 -21.44
C LYS A 217 0.08 -6.63 -21.78
N ASN A 218 1.30 -7.16 -21.77
CA ASN A 218 1.60 -8.56 -22.03
C ASN A 218 1.52 -9.46 -20.80
N ILE A 219 1.21 -8.92 -19.63
CA ILE A 219 1.06 -9.71 -18.40
C ILE A 219 -0.23 -10.55 -18.48
N GLU A 220 -0.08 -11.85 -18.21
CA GLU A 220 -1.20 -12.79 -18.04
C GLU A 220 -1.01 -13.58 -16.73
N PHE A 221 -2.08 -13.74 -15.95
CA PHE A 221 -2.08 -14.51 -14.70
C PHE A 221 -3.51 -14.89 -14.31
N ASP A 222 -3.73 -16.08 -13.77
CA ASP A 222 -5.05 -16.54 -13.27
C ASP A 222 -6.20 -16.25 -14.28
N ASP A 223 -5.96 -16.45 -15.58
CA ASP A 223 -6.84 -16.11 -16.69
C ASP A 223 -7.09 -14.59 -16.90
N PHE A 224 -6.48 -13.73 -16.10
CA PHE A 224 -6.49 -12.30 -16.37
C PHE A 224 -5.62 -11.96 -17.58
N LYS A 225 -6.19 -11.24 -18.53
CA LYS A 225 -5.53 -10.72 -19.73
C LYS A 225 -5.90 -9.27 -19.94
N TYR A 226 -4.97 -8.51 -20.49
CA TYR A 226 -5.21 -7.14 -20.92
C TYR A 226 -6.28 -7.08 -22.02
N ILE A 227 -7.20 -6.12 -21.91
CA ILE A 227 -8.28 -5.87 -22.88
C ILE A 227 -8.20 -4.44 -23.39
N GLU A 228 -7.74 -4.26 -24.62
CA GLU A 228 -7.49 -2.94 -25.22
C GLU A 228 -8.75 -2.10 -25.33
N ASP A 229 -9.85 -2.67 -25.84
CA ASP A 229 -11.14 -1.99 -26.05
C ASP A 229 -11.78 -1.47 -24.74
N GLN A 230 -11.35 -1.97 -23.57
CA GLN A 230 -11.81 -1.53 -22.25
C GLN A 230 -10.81 -0.61 -21.55
N SER A 231 -9.67 -0.36 -22.18
CA SER A 231 -8.54 0.36 -21.60
C SER A 231 -8.40 1.78 -22.16
N SER A 232 -7.58 2.58 -21.54
CA SER A 232 -7.15 3.89 -22.02
C SER A 232 -5.69 4.13 -21.63
N GLU A 233 -5.10 5.25 -22.04
CA GLU A 233 -3.72 5.62 -21.69
C GLU A 233 -3.44 5.63 -20.17
N LYS A 234 -4.48 5.92 -19.37
CA LYS A 234 -4.39 6.05 -17.89
C LYS A 234 -5.07 4.92 -17.12
N LEU A 235 -5.72 4.00 -17.82
CA LEU A 235 -6.43 2.87 -17.20
C LEU A 235 -6.23 1.61 -18.02
N LEU A 236 -5.48 0.66 -17.49
CA LEU A 236 -5.32 -0.67 -18.10
C LEU A 236 -6.28 -1.65 -17.43
N VAL A 237 -7.12 -2.28 -18.23
CA VAL A 237 -8.16 -3.22 -17.78
C VAL A 237 -7.71 -4.64 -18.09
N PHE A 238 -7.75 -5.48 -17.06
CA PHE A 238 -7.47 -6.92 -17.14
C PHE A 238 -8.74 -7.68 -16.79
N ILE A 239 -9.15 -8.61 -17.65
CA ILE A 239 -10.36 -9.42 -17.47
C ILE A 239 -10.02 -10.89 -17.43
N ALA A 240 -10.56 -11.59 -16.43
CA ALA A 240 -10.53 -13.04 -16.33
C ALA A 240 -11.90 -13.62 -16.69
N LYS A 241 -11.96 -14.57 -17.61
CA LYS A 241 -13.17 -15.36 -17.90
C LYS A 241 -13.36 -16.44 -16.83
N ARG A 242 -14.57 -16.55 -16.26
CA ARG A 242 -14.92 -17.51 -15.19
C ARG A 242 -16.12 -18.37 -15.58
#